data_b93ecf5b1d8f9583cc007abfe226e5a5
#
_entry.id   b93ecf5b1d8f9583cc007abfe226e5a5
#
_cell.length_a   1.000
_cell.length_b   1.000
_cell.length_c   1.000
_cell.angle_alpha   90.00
_cell.angle_beta   90.00
_cell.angle_gamma   90.00
#
_symmetry.space_group_name_H-M   'P 1'
#
loop_
_entity.id
_entity.type
_entity.pdbx_description
1 polymer ?
#
loop_
_entity_poly.entity_id
_entity_poly.type
_entity_poly.pdbx_seq_one_letter_code
_entity_poly.pdbx_strand_id
1 'polypeptide(L)'
;MWNGYDARLVDSDGAQKNGIEKVRAEMAGRGVLLDVARWAGVDFFEDGIAISANDLDECAKSQNVEIKQGDFVIVRTGQMEQRLDAEEWGGYAGGDAPGLAFDTAEWIYNKEIAAICTDTWGCEVRPNETKDAQQPWHWVVIPMIGITMGEIFYLRDLAKDCDEDKVYEFFFCAPPLPITKAVGSPINPMAIK
;
A
#
# COMPACT_ATOMS: atom_id res chain seq x y z
N MET A 1 -20.31 -6.18 -3.64
CA MET A 1 -19.10 -5.71 -2.97
C MET A 1 -18.21 -6.91 -2.75
N TRP A 2 -16.89 -6.79 -2.74
CA TRP A 2 -15.94 -7.90 -2.61
C TRP A 2 -16.28 -9.13 -3.48
N ASN A 3 -15.94 -9.07 -4.75
CA ASN A 3 -16.14 -10.18 -5.69
C ASN A 3 -17.57 -10.73 -5.73
N GLY A 4 -18.55 -9.84 -5.68
CA GLY A 4 -19.97 -10.21 -5.80
C GLY A 4 -20.68 -10.55 -4.49
N TYR A 5 -20.01 -10.51 -3.34
CA TYR A 5 -20.71 -10.58 -2.06
C TYR A 5 -21.64 -9.40 -1.84
N ASP A 6 -22.77 -9.64 -1.21
CA ASP A 6 -23.73 -8.60 -0.86
C ASP A 6 -23.11 -7.62 0.15
N ALA A 7 -23.24 -6.31 -0.10
CA ALA A 7 -22.75 -5.28 0.80
C ALA A 7 -23.36 -5.33 2.21
N ARG A 8 -24.57 -5.85 2.33
CA ARG A 8 -25.27 -6.05 3.61
C ARG A 8 -24.62 -7.09 4.51
N LEU A 9 -23.63 -7.83 4.02
CA LEU A 9 -22.83 -8.76 4.82
C LEU A 9 -21.77 -8.06 5.69
N VAL A 10 -21.67 -6.72 5.60
CA VAL A 10 -20.94 -5.88 6.56
C VAL A 10 -21.96 -4.98 7.23
N ASP A 11 -22.19 -5.21 8.50
CA ASP A 11 -23.21 -4.55 9.32
C ASP A 11 -22.68 -4.17 10.71
N SER A 12 -23.56 -3.79 11.64
CA SER A 12 -23.20 -3.44 13.02
C SER A 12 -22.57 -4.59 13.80
N ASP A 13 -22.79 -5.83 13.39
CA ASP A 13 -22.19 -7.02 13.99
C ASP A 13 -20.85 -7.41 13.33
N GLY A 14 -20.40 -6.60 12.35
CA GLY A 14 -19.15 -6.75 11.63
C GLY A 14 -19.27 -7.48 10.29
N ALA A 15 -18.13 -7.88 9.74
CA ALA A 15 -18.05 -8.59 8.48
C ALA A 15 -18.48 -10.05 8.62
N GLN A 16 -19.68 -10.37 8.13
CA GLN A 16 -20.20 -11.75 8.11
C GLN A 16 -19.43 -12.63 7.10
N LYS A 17 -18.81 -11.99 6.10
CA LYS A 17 -17.89 -12.58 5.12
C LYS A 17 -16.64 -11.70 5.03
N ASN A 18 -15.52 -12.28 4.64
CA ASN A 18 -14.26 -11.56 4.41
C ASN A 18 -13.74 -10.75 5.63
N GLY A 19 -14.04 -11.21 6.86
CA GLY A 19 -13.41 -10.65 8.05
C GLY A 19 -11.91 -10.91 8.04
N ILE A 20 -11.14 -9.99 8.61
CA ILE A 20 -9.66 -10.02 8.59
C ILE A 20 -9.07 -11.29 9.22
N GLU A 21 -9.79 -11.93 10.13
CA GLU A 21 -9.40 -13.20 10.73
C GLU A 21 -9.25 -14.34 9.72
N LYS A 22 -9.81 -14.20 8.53
CA LYS A 22 -9.72 -15.22 7.46
C LYS A 22 -8.32 -15.31 6.87
N VAL A 23 -7.58 -14.20 6.87
CA VAL A 23 -6.22 -14.14 6.29
C VAL A 23 -5.10 -14.15 7.34
N ARG A 24 -5.42 -14.51 8.59
CA ARG A 24 -4.47 -14.47 9.72
C ARG A 24 -3.18 -15.29 9.53
N ALA A 25 -3.17 -16.26 8.64
CA ALA A 25 -2.04 -17.14 8.39
C ALA A 25 -1.49 -17.02 6.95
N GLU A 26 -1.95 -16.06 6.17
CA GLU A 26 -1.69 -15.98 4.74
C GLU A 26 -0.87 -14.74 4.34
N MET A 27 -0.62 -13.83 5.28
CA MET A 27 0.07 -12.55 5.00
C MET A 27 1.57 -12.71 5.15
N ALA A 28 2.17 -13.60 4.37
CA ALA A 28 3.62 -13.80 4.30
C ALA A 28 4.03 -14.27 2.91
N GLY A 29 5.12 -13.73 2.38
CA GLY A 29 5.61 -14.07 1.05
C GLY A 29 6.77 -13.19 0.61
N ARG A 30 6.99 -13.08 -0.69
CA ARG A 30 8.00 -12.19 -1.23
C ARG A 30 7.49 -10.75 -1.17
N GLY A 31 8.21 -9.89 -0.45
CA GLY A 31 8.03 -8.45 -0.45
C GLY A 31 8.93 -7.78 -1.47
N VAL A 32 8.46 -6.72 -2.09
CA VAL A 32 9.23 -5.87 -3.00
C VAL A 32 9.03 -4.42 -2.59
N LEU A 33 10.14 -3.73 -2.31
CA LEU A 33 10.13 -2.27 -2.08
C LEU A 33 10.29 -1.55 -3.41
N LEU A 34 9.34 -0.68 -3.74
CA LEU A 34 9.48 0.35 -4.77
C LEU A 34 9.74 1.69 -4.09
N ASP A 35 11.00 2.10 -4.01
CA ASP A 35 11.41 3.39 -3.42
C ASP A 35 11.24 4.51 -4.44
N VAL A 36 9.98 4.91 -4.68
CA VAL A 36 9.65 5.88 -5.73
C VAL A 36 10.18 7.27 -5.43
N ALA A 37 10.30 7.66 -4.16
CA ALA A 37 10.91 8.94 -3.79
C ALA A 37 12.38 8.98 -4.22
N ARG A 38 13.16 7.98 -3.87
CA ARG A 38 14.56 7.88 -4.27
C ARG A 38 14.74 7.78 -5.78
N TRP A 39 13.89 6.98 -6.45
CA TRP A 39 13.88 6.87 -7.91
C TRP A 39 13.67 8.22 -8.58
N ALA A 40 12.76 9.04 -8.05
CA ALA A 40 12.50 10.39 -8.54
C ALA A 40 13.56 11.42 -8.12
N GLY A 41 14.56 11.02 -7.31
CA GLY A 41 15.64 11.89 -6.84
C GLY A 41 15.23 12.87 -5.75
N VAL A 42 14.20 12.53 -4.95
CA VAL A 42 13.72 13.33 -3.83
C VAL A 42 13.72 12.53 -2.54
N ASP A 43 13.77 13.21 -1.40
CA ASP A 43 13.68 12.55 -0.09
C ASP A 43 12.24 12.11 0.20
N PHE A 44 11.28 12.92 -0.21
CA PHE A 44 9.84 12.66 -0.11
C PHE A 44 9.08 13.37 -1.23
N PHE A 45 7.89 12.89 -1.55
CA PHE A 45 6.96 13.56 -2.44
C PHE A 45 6.09 14.55 -1.68
N GLU A 46 5.82 15.70 -2.32
CA GLU A 46 4.85 16.67 -1.83
C GLU A 46 3.41 16.13 -1.92
N ASP A 47 2.53 16.67 -1.09
CA ASP A 47 1.12 16.35 -1.09
C ASP A 47 0.51 16.57 -2.50
N GLY A 48 -0.36 15.68 -2.94
CA GLY A 48 -1.03 15.76 -4.24
C GLY A 48 -0.24 15.17 -5.42
N ILE A 49 0.99 14.69 -5.22
CA ILE A 49 1.74 14.01 -6.27
C ILE A 49 1.15 12.62 -6.51
N ALA A 50 0.66 12.39 -7.72
CA ALA A 50 0.13 11.10 -8.17
C ALA A 50 1.25 10.23 -8.76
N ILE A 51 1.38 9.01 -8.23
CA ILE A 51 2.35 8.00 -8.69
C ILE A 51 1.61 7.08 -9.66
N SER A 52 1.97 7.15 -10.93
CA SER A 52 1.32 6.38 -12.00
C SER A 52 1.80 4.93 -12.07
N ALA A 53 1.07 4.10 -12.81
CA ALA A 53 1.49 2.73 -13.14
C ALA A 53 2.84 2.70 -13.85
N ASN A 54 3.10 3.68 -14.74
CA ASN A 54 4.38 3.82 -15.42
C ASN A 54 5.52 4.14 -14.44
N ASP A 55 5.27 4.98 -13.42
CA ASP A 55 6.29 5.31 -12.42
C ASP A 55 6.68 4.08 -11.60
N LEU A 56 5.71 3.23 -11.26
CA LEU A 56 5.97 1.95 -10.58
C LEU A 56 6.84 1.01 -11.43
N ASP A 57 6.52 0.87 -12.74
CA ASP A 57 7.30 0.02 -13.64
C ASP A 57 8.72 0.58 -13.89
N GLU A 58 8.88 1.89 -14.06
CA GLU A 58 10.21 2.52 -14.24
C GLU A 58 11.03 2.49 -12.93
N CYS A 59 10.40 2.64 -11.79
CA CYS A 59 11.04 2.44 -10.48
C CYS A 59 11.55 1.01 -10.35
N ALA A 60 10.71 0.00 -10.57
CA ALA A 60 11.08 -1.41 -10.52
C ALA A 60 12.25 -1.73 -11.47
N LYS A 61 12.20 -1.20 -12.68
CA LYS A 61 13.27 -1.35 -13.67
C LYS A 61 14.59 -0.69 -13.21
N SER A 62 14.53 0.51 -12.63
CA SER A 62 15.72 1.19 -12.11
C SER A 62 16.37 0.44 -10.95
N GLN A 63 15.56 -0.22 -10.13
CA GLN A 63 15.98 -1.07 -9.02
C GLN A 63 16.38 -2.49 -9.47
N ASN A 64 16.26 -2.80 -10.77
CA ASN A 64 16.50 -4.12 -11.34
C ASN A 64 15.71 -5.22 -10.64
N VAL A 65 14.45 -4.94 -10.29
CA VAL A 65 13.53 -5.89 -9.66
C VAL A 65 12.32 -6.12 -10.55
N GLU A 66 11.86 -7.36 -10.62
CA GLU A 66 10.66 -7.75 -11.36
C GLU A 66 9.50 -7.99 -10.37
N ILE A 67 8.36 -7.36 -10.62
CA ILE A 67 7.13 -7.62 -9.87
C ILE A 67 6.49 -8.91 -10.42
N LYS A 68 6.24 -9.85 -9.53
CA LYS A 68 5.69 -11.18 -9.84
C LYS A 68 4.32 -11.37 -9.22
N GLN A 69 3.56 -12.29 -9.80
CA GLN A 69 2.30 -12.74 -9.21
C GLN A 69 2.50 -13.18 -7.75
N GLY A 70 1.64 -12.69 -6.87
CA GLY A 70 1.67 -13.01 -5.44
C GLY A 70 2.64 -12.18 -4.60
N ASP A 71 3.33 -11.18 -5.18
CA ASP A 71 4.20 -10.28 -4.42
C ASP A 71 3.40 -9.36 -3.49
N PHE A 72 4.01 -9.01 -2.38
CA PHE A 72 3.61 -7.90 -1.52
C PHE A 72 4.40 -6.67 -1.95
N VAL A 73 3.75 -5.74 -2.66
CA VAL A 73 4.41 -4.54 -3.18
C VAL A 73 4.30 -3.42 -2.16
N ILE A 74 5.44 -2.84 -1.80
CA ILE A 74 5.54 -1.78 -0.80
C ILE A 74 6.11 -0.54 -1.48
N VAL A 75 5.34 0.54 -1.50
CA VAL A 75 5.69 1.79 -2.19
C VAL A 75 6.07 2.85 -1.16
N ARG A 76 7.31 3.36 -1.26
CA ARG A 76 7.81 4.42 -0.38
C ARG A 76 7.70 5.78 -1.06
N THR A 77 6.92 6.68 -0.44
CA THR A 77 6.80 8.09 -0.85
C THR A 77 7.68 9.02 -0.03
N GLY A 78 8.14 8.60 1.15
CA GLY A 78 8.88 9.40 2.10
C GLY A 78 8.02 10.31 3.00
N GLN A 79 6.69 10.35 2.80
CA GLN A 79 5.82 11.27 3.55
C GLN A 79 5.83 11.01 5.05
N MET A 80 5.78 9.74 5.48
CA MET A 80 5.86 9.44 6.92
C MET A 80 7.16 9.93 7.54
N GLU A 81 8.26 9.73 6.85
CA GLU A 81 9.58 10.15 7.32
C GLU A 81 9.68 11.67 7.47
N GLN A 82 9.14 12.42 6.48
CA GLN A 82 9.03 13.87 6.54
C GLN A 82 8.28 14.33 7.80
N ARG A 83 7.15 13.68 8.13
CA ARG A 83 6.35 14.03 9.31
C ARG A 83 7.06 13.69 10.63
N LEU A 84 7.77 12.56 10.66
CA LEU A 84 8.58 12.16 11.81
C LEU A 84 9.73 13.15 12.06
N ASP A 85 10.43 13.57 11.00
CA ASP A 85 11.56 14.50 11.12
C ASP A 85 11.10 15.92 11.49
N ALA A 86 9.91 16.32 11.06
CA ALA A 86 9.29 17.57 11.45
C ALA A 86 8.72 17.54 12.88
N GLU A 87 8.65 16.36 13.51
CA GLU A 87 7.98 16.14 14.81
C GLU A 87 6.52 16.65 14.81
N GLU A 88 5.88 16.68 13.63
CA GLU A 88 4.54 17.22 13.44
C GLU A 88 3.69 16.30 12.55
N TRP A 89 2.61 15.77 13.10
CA TRP A 89 1.65 14.92 12.38
C TRP A 89 0.51 15.68 11.72
N GLY A 90 0.42 16.99 11.92
CA GLY A 90 -0.70 17.83 11.49
C GLY A 90 -1.13 17.55 10.04
N GLY A 91 -2.37 17.11 9.86
CA GLY A 91 -2.92 16.81 8.55
C GLY A 91 -2.48 15.49 7.91
N TYR A 92 -1.54 14.72 8.48
CA TYR A 92 -1.10 13.45 7.90
C TYR A 92 -2.28 12.48 7.72
N ALA A 93 -3.01 12.17 8.78
CA ALA A 93 -4.19 11.30 8.67
C ALA A 93 -5.41 12.09 8.21
N GLY A 94 -5.88 11.82 6.99
CA GLY A 94 -7.08 12.44 6.42
C GLY A 94 -6.83 13.70 5.58
N GLY A 95 -5.60 14.21 5.52
CA GLY A 95 -5.20 15.36 4.70
C GLY A 95 -4.85 15.00 3.26
N ASP A 96 -4.29 15.99 2.57
CA ASP A 96 -3.67 15.78 1.26
C ASP A 96 -2.39 14.93 1.43
N ALA A 97 -2.08 14.11 0.42
CA ALA A 97 -0.95 13.19 0.46
C ALA A 97 -0.49 12.82 -0.95
N PRO A 98 0.80 12.52 -1.17
CA PRO A 98 1.21 11.80 -2.35
C PRO A 98 0.61 10.39 -2.31
N GLY A 99 0.46 9.75 -3.44
CA GLY A 99 -0.06 8.38 -3.45
C GLY A 99 -0.31 7.84 -4.84
N LEU A 100 -0.85 6.65 -4.89
CA LEU A 100 -1.09 5.92 -6.13
C LEU A 100 -2.18 6.61 -6.97
N ALA A 101 -1.90 6.80 -8.25
CA ALA A 101 -2.85 7.29 -9.23
C ALA A 101 -3.90 6.22 -9.55
N PHE A 102 -5.02 6.61 -10.11
CA PHE A 102 -6.13 5.69 -10.40
C PHE A 102 -5.75 4.59 -11.39
N ASP A 103 -4.86 4.86 -12.34
CA ASP A 103 -4.39 3.89 -13.33
C ASP A 103 -3.64 2.71 -12.71
N THR A 104 -3.07 2.88 -11.50
CA THR A 104 -2.41 1.79 -10.78
C THR A 104 -3.37 0.67 -10.36
N ALA A 105 -4.68 0.89 -10.33
CA ALA A 105 -5.65 -0.16 -10.07
C ALA A 105 -5.63 -1.24 -11.18
N GLU A 106 -5.53 -0.84 -12.44
CA GLU A 106 -5.36 -1.78 -13.55
C GLU A 106 -4.00 -2.49 -13.49
N TRP A 107 -2.94 -1.75 -13.14
CA TRP A 107 -1.61 -2.32 -12.95
C TRP A 107 -1.60 -3.40 -11.87
N ILE A 108 -2.21 -3.14 -10.70
CA ILE A 108 -2.37 -4.09 -9.60
C ILE A 108 -3.07 -5.37 -10.07
N TYR A 109 -4.17 -5.21 -10.80
CA TYR A 109 -4.94 -6.33 -11.34
C TYR A 109 -4.11 -7.17 -12.31
N ASN A 110 -3.41 -6.52 -13.24
CA ASN A 110 -2.62 -7.19 -14.28
C ASN A 110 -1.36 -7.87 -13.73
N LYS A 111 -0.76 -7.33 -12.67
CA LYS A 111 0.42 -7.93 -12.00
C LYS A 111 0.02 -9.07 -11.03
N GLU A 112 -1.26 -9.21 -10.71
CA GLU A 112 -1.78 -10.25 -9.82
C GLU A 112 -1.05 -10.29 -8.46
N ILE A 113 -0.71 -9.12 -7.91
CA ILE A 113 0.00 -9.01 -6.62
C ILE A 113 -0.91 -9.40 -5.45
N ALA A 114 -0.33 -9.81 -4.34
CA ALA A 114 -1.07 -10.22 -3.13
C ALA A 114 -1.53 -9.03 -2.28
N ALA A 115 -0.71 -7.99 -2.21
CA ALA A 115 -1.01 -6.79 -1.44
C ALA A 115 -0.26 -5.57 -2.00
N ILE A 116 -0.83 -4.39 -1.75
CA ILE A 116 -0.18 -3.09 -1.97
C ILE A 116 -0.09 -2.34 -0.65
N CYS A 117 1.08 -1.81 -0.31
CA CYS A 117 1.32 -1.10 0.94
C CYS A 117 2.04 0.23 0.67
N THR A 118 1.77 1.25 1.51
CA THR A 118 2.45 2.54 1.41
C THR A 118 2.79 3.11 2.77
N ASP A 119 3.67 4.11 2.81
CA ASP A 119 3.97 4.93 3.97
C ASP A 119 3.02 6.12 4.14
N THR A 120 1.99 6.24 3.31
CA THR A 120 0.94 7.24 3.41
C THR A 120 -0.28 6.71 4.18
N TRP A 121 -1.15 7.60 4.63
CA TRP A 121 -2.32 7.24 5.43
C TRP A 121 -3.44 6.56 4.62
N GLY A 122 -3.43 6.65 3.30
CA GLY A 122 -4.54 6.20 2.46
C GLY A 122 -4.14 5.69 1.08
N CYS A 123 -2.94 5.23 0.86
CA CYS A 123 -2.40 4.68 -0.40
C CYS A 123 -2.61 5.55 -1.64
N GLU A 124 -3.86 5.93 -1.97
CA GLU A 124 -4.16 6.73 -3.15
C GLU A 124 -3.85 8.22 -2.96
N VAL A 125 -3.56 8.89 -4.06
CA VAL A 125 -3.26 10.33 -4.07
C VAL A 125 -4.41 11.18 -3.52
N ARG A 126 -4.07 12.20 -2.75
CA ARG A 126 -4.99 13.21 -2.22
C ARG A 126 -4.41 14.63 -2.45
N PRO A 127 -5.21 15.59 -3.06
CA PRO A 127 -6.61 15.42 -3.51
C PRO A 127 -6.75 14.33 -4.57
N ASN A 128 -7.93 13.68 -4.61
CA ASN A 128 -8.18 12.66 -5.63
C ASN A 128 -8.17 13.29 -7.04
N GLU A 129 -7.79 12.50 -8.04
CA GLU A 129 -7.69 12.93 -9.44
C GLU A 129 -9.03 13.35 -10.04
N THR A 130 -10.16 13.00 -9.41
CA THR A 130 -11.51 13.43 -9.77
C THR A 130 -12.22 14.08 -8.59
N LYS A 131 -13.11 15.04 -8.88
CA LYS A 131 -13.99 15.66 -7.89
C LYS A 131 -15.33 14.93 -7.75
N ASP A 132 -15.61 13.99 -8.65
CA ASP A 132 -16.91 13.30 -8.74
C ASP A 132 -17.03 12.13 -7.77
N ALA A 133 -15.90 11.66 -7.21
CA ALA A 133 -15.87 10.57 -6.26
C ALA A 133 -14.78 10.81 -5.19
N GLN A 134 -15.07 10.35 -3.97
CA GLN A 134 -14.08 10.28 -2.91
C GLN A 134 -13.45 8.89 -2.88
N GLN A 135 -12.13 8.84 -2.87
CA GLN A 135 -11.32 7.63 -2.80
C GLN A 135 -11.72 6.59 -3.89
N PRO A 136 -11.78 6.99 -5.19
CA PRO A 136 -12.24 6.11 -6.25
C PRO A 136 -11.36 4.88 -6.42
N TRP A 137 -10.07 5.00 -6.18
CA TRP A 137 -9.11 3.91 -6.25
C TRP A 137 -9.42 2.83 -5.19
N HIS A 138 -9.73 3.22 -3.96
CA HIS A 138 -10.13 2.29 -2.88
C HIS A 138 -11.35 1.47 -3.28
N TRP A 139 -12.34 2.10 -3.91
CA TRP A 139 -13.55 1.41 -4.36
C TRP A 139 -13.30 0.37 -5.46
N VAL A 140 -12.26 0.55 -6.26
CA VAL A 140 -11.87 -0.43 -7.26
C VAL A 140 -11.02 -1.51 -6.61
N VAL A 141 -9.98 -1.13 -5.89
CA VAL A 141 -8.94 -2.05 -5.41
C VAL A 141 -9.45 -2.98 -4.32
N ILE A 142 -10.16 -2.47 -3.33
CA ILE A 142 -10.66 -3.29 -2.21
C ILE A 142 -11.85 -4.15 -2.63
N PRO A 143 -13.03 -3.60 -3.02
CA PRO A 143 -14.21 -4.42 -3.24
C PRO A 143 -14.29 -5.09 -4.62
N MET A 144 -13.67 -4.54 -5.66
CA MET A 144 -13.78 -5.07 -7.01
C MET A 144 -12.62 -6.01 -7.35
N ILE A 145 -11.38 -5.63 -7.05
CA ILE A 145 -10.19 -6.46 -7.25
C ILE A 145 -10.02 -7.43 -6.09
N GLY A 146 -10.32 -7.00 -4.86
CA GLY A 146 -10.23 -7.84 -3.66
C GLY A 146 -8.83 -7.94 -3.09
N ILE A 147 -7.99 -6.92 -3.31
CA ILE A 147 -6.63 -6.89 -2.81
C ILE A 147 -6.56 -6.41 -1.35
N THR A 148 -5.57 -6.88 -0.63
CA THR A 148 -5.25 -6.37 0.70
C THR A 148 -4.42 -5.09 0.61
N MET A 149 -4.75 -4.09 1.42
CA MET A 149 -3.97 -2.85 1.53
C MET A 149 -3.28 -2.74 2.87
N GLY A 150 -2.07 -2.16 2.85
CA GLY A 150 -1.33 -1.74 4.03
C GLY A 150 -1.03 -0.24 3.97
N GLU A 151 -1.27 0.43 5.08
CA GLU A 151 -1.11 1.88 5.19
C GLU A 151 -0.22 2.23 6.37
N ILE A 152 0.39 3.44 6.33
CA ILE A 152 1.15 4.00 7.46
C ILE A 152 2.39 3.15 7.79
N PHE A 153 3.08 2.64 6.77
CA PHE A 153 4.29 1.86 6.98
C PHE A 153 5.50 2.76 7.25
N TYR A 154 6.29 2.42 8.26
CA TYR A 154 7.61 3.04 8.44
C TYR A 154 8.63 2.31 7.56
N LEU A 155 9.18 2.99 6.56
CA LEU A 155 9.99 2.38 5.52
C LEU A 155 11.44 2.86 5.46
N ARG A 156 11.85 3.84 6.28
CA ARG A 156 13.19 4.46 6.25
C ARG A 156 14.32 3.44 6.32
N ASP A 157 14.28 2.56 7.31
CA ASP A 157 15.37 1.62 7.56
C ASP A 157 15.44 0.57 6.46
N LEU A 158 14.28 0.07 6.00
CA LEU A 158 14.22 -0.85 4.87
C LEU A 158 14.74 -0.21 3.58
N ALA A 159 14.34 1.03 3.29
CA ALA A 159 14.78 1.75 2.10
C ALA A 159 16.30 2.00 2.11
N LYS A 160 16.86 2.31 3.28
CA LYS A 160 18.30 2.47 3.46
C LYS A 160 19.03 1.16 3.21
N ASP A 161 18.59 0.07 3.81
CA ASP A 161 19.20 -1.25 3.67
C ASP A 161 19.14 -1.74 2.21
N CYS A 162 17.99 -1.58 1.54
CA CYS A 162 17.83 -1.91 0.13
C CYS A 162 18.73 -1.07 -0.79
N ASP A 163 18.95 0.20 -0.45
CA ASP A 163 19.85 1.05 -1.23
C ASP A 163 21.32 0.68 -1.02
N GLU A 164 21.71 0.24 0.17
CA GLU A 164 23.09 -0.14 0.46
C GLU A 164 23.51 -1.41 -0.30
N ASP A 165 22.67 -2.44 -0.34
CA ASP A 165 23.01 -3.71 -1.00
C ASP A 165 22.40 -3.87 -2.40
N LYS A 166 21.53 -2.93 -2.82
CA LYS A 166 20.78 -2.93 -4.10
C LYS A 166 19.86 -4.15 -4.29
N VAL A 167 19.41 -4.74 -3.17
CA VAL A 167 18.43 -5.81 -3.14
C VAL A 167 17.12 -5.28 -2.60
N TYR A 168 16.10 -5.17 -3.44
CA TYR A 168 14.80 -4.59 -3.11
C TYR A 168 13.72 -5.63 -2.85
N GLU A 169 14.11 -6.88 -2.74
CA GLU A 169 13.24 -8.02 -2.43
C GLU A 169 13.65 -8.70 -1.13
N PHE A 170 12.66 -9.17 -0.38
CA PHE A 170 12.87 -9.73 0.96
C PHE A 170 11.73 -10.69 1.31
N PHE A 171 11.89 -11.45 2.39
CA PHE A 171 10.76 -12.14 2.97
C PHE A 171 9.92 -11.16 3.77
N PHE A 172 8.66 -10.99 3.37
CA PHE A 172 7.68 -10.13 4.03
C PHE A 172 6.73 -10.96 4.88
N CYS A 173 6.46 -10.51 6.10
CA CYS A 173 5.53 -11.16 7.01
C CYS A 173 4.73 -10.11 7.79
N ALA A 174 3.41 -10.08 7.59
CA ALA A 174 2.52 -9.08 8.17
C ALA A 174 1.16 -9.69 8.60
N PRO A 175 1.15 -10.74 9.44
CA PRO A 175 -0.10 -11.36 9.84
C PRO A 175 -0.98 -10.36 10.62
N PRO A 176 -2.25 -10.19 10.26
CA PRO A 176 -3.16 -9.34 10.98
C PRO A 176 -3.54 -9.94 12.33
N LEU A 177 -3.90 -9.09 13.29
CA LEU A 177 -4.59 -9.57 14.48
C LEU A 177 -5.93 -10.20 14.06
N PRO A 178 -6.22 -11.44 14.47
CA PRO A 178 -7.41 -12.16 14.02
C PRO A 178 -8.69 -11.68 14.76
N ILE A 179 -8.97 -10.40 14.68
CA ILE A 179 -10.15 -9.78 15.29
C ILE A 179 -11.38 -10.28 14.55
N THR A 180 -12.19 -11.06 15.21
CA THR A 180 -13.39 -11.69 14.63
C THR A 180 -14.31 -10.65 14.01
N LYS A 181 -14.64 -10.85 12.72
CA LYS A 181 -15.52 -9.98 11.93
C LYS A 181 -15.03 -8.54 11.73
N ALA A 182 -13.79 -8.20 12.06
CA ALA A 182 -13.25 -6.90 11.70
C ALA A 182 -12.93 -6.85 10.20
N VAL A 183 -13.05 -5.67 9.61
CA VAL A 183 -12.73 -5.42 8.18
C VAL A 183 -11.25 -5.12 7.96
N GLY A 184 -10.51 -4.88 9.02
CA GLY A 184 -9.08 -4.63 9.05
C GLY A 184 -8.52 -4.79 10.45
N SER A 185 -7.20 -4.68 10.61
CA SER A 185 -6.55 -4.72 11.92
C SER A 185 -5.23 -3.98 11.90
N PRO A 186 -4.72 -3.56 13.07
CA PRO A 186 -3.31 -3.21 13.19
C PRO A 186 -2.44 -4.42 12.82
N ILE A 187 -1.30 -4.12 12.24
CA ILE A 187 -0.25 -5.10 11.90
C ILE A 187 1.10 -4.60 12.40
N ASN A 188 2.05 -5.50 12.55
CA ASN A 188 3.45 -5.19 12.78
C ASN A 188 4.27 -5.88 11.68
N PRO A 189 4.39 -5.26 10.50
CA PRO A 189 5.03 -5.88 9.36
C PRO A 189 6.54 -6.03 9.58
N MET A 190 7.09 -7.14 9.08
CA MET A 190 8.52 -7.42 9.11
C MET A 190 9.02 -7.68 7.69
N ALA A 191 10.16 -7.08 7.36
CA ALA A 191 10.96 -7.39 6.20
C ALA A 191 12.23 -8.08 6.68
N ILE A 192 12.53 -9.26 6.16
CA ILE A 192 13.68 -10.08 6.56
C ILE A 192 14.53 -10.35 5.32
N LYS A 193 15.75 -9.87 5.36
CA LYS A 193 16.76 -10.03 4.30
C LYS A 193 17.87 -10.94 4.77
#